data_ea4f6a9307e5bf7b89b9337b97b88c09
#
_entry.id   ea4f6a9307e5bf7b89b9337b97b88c09
#
_cell.length_a   1.000
_cell.length_b   1.000
_cell.length_c   1.000
_cell.angle_alpha   90.00
_cell.angle_beta   90.00
_cell.angle_gamma   90.00
#
_symmetry.space_group_name_H-M   'P 1'
#
loop_
_entity.id
_entity.type
_entity.pdbx_description
1 polymer ?
#
loop_
_entity_poly.entity_id
_entity_poly.type
_entity_poly.pdbx_seq_one_letter_code
_entity_poly.pdbx_strand_id
1 'polypeptide(L)'
;MDINVQFYAADTAAELRYAVVAARCGGQWVLSRHRERGTWELPGGHREPGEDIDAAARRELYEETGAELFTLSRVCVYSVTADGRTDYGMLYFAEIDILGELPESEIAERQLFELLPEAERLTYPAIQPLLFARVQSWLNRQCGGDELWDVYDADRCPTGRLHRRAEPMGEGEFHLVVYAWIRGGDGRYLLTKRSPNKGYPNMWECTGGSALTGDDSLTAALREVREETGLRLDPMRGRRVASHKVTGRFEDVWLFERDVALDELTLQEGETCGAMLARADEILELRREGRMAPTGSFELAELLRLMEG
;
A
#
# COMPACT_ATOMS: atom_id res chain seq x y z
N MET A 1 10.18 12.20 -17.79
CA MET A 1 9.60 12.78 -16.57
C MET A 1 9.55 11.68 -15.54
N ASP A 2 10.27 11.82 -14.43
CA ASP A 2 10.12 10.89 -13.32
C ASP A 2 8.88 11.29 -12.54
N ILE A 3 7.84 10.47 -12.64
CA ILE A 3 6.61 10.63 -11.85
C ILE A 3 6.72 9.72 -10.64
N ASN A 4 6.58 10.28 -9.44
CA ASN A 4 6.57 9.53 -8.19
C ASN A 4 5.18 9.65 -7.55
N VAL A 5 4.54 8.52 -7.26
CA VAL A 5 3.24 8.44 -6.59
C VAL A 5 3.46 7.85 -5.20
N GLN A 6 2.93 8.52 -4.16
CA GLN A 6 2.99 8.03 -2.78
C GLN A 6 1.58 7.97 -2.19
N PHE A 7 1.38 7.05 -1.24
CA PHE A 7 0.10 6.82 -0.57
C PHE A 7 0.22 7.06 0.93
N TYR A 8 -0.84 7.66 1.49
CA TYR A 8 -0.93 8.04 2.89
C TYR A 8 -2.25 7.55 3.49
N ALA A 9 -2.40 7.59 4.81
CA ALA A 9 -3.67 7.27 5.45
C ALA A 9 -4.78 8.24 5.00
N ALA A 10 -6.03 7.75 4.93
CA ALA A 10 -7.17 8.55 4.45
C ALA A 10 -7.48 9.79 5.30
N ASP A 11 -6.99 9.85 6.54
CA ASP A 11 -7.12 10.96 7.48
C ASP A 11 -5.89 11.88 7.51
N THR A 12 -4.93 11.70 6.58
CA THR A 12 -3.74 12.55 6.48
C THR A 12 -4.13 13.98 6.11
N ALA A 13 -3.67 14.94 6.91
CA ALA A 13 -3.90 16.35 6.65
C ALA A 13 -3.01 16.81 5.48
N ALA A 14 -3.64 17.18 4.37
CA ALA A 14 -3.00 17.72 3.17
C ALA A 14 -3.94 18.68 2.44
N GLU A 15 -3.39 19.59 1.63
CA GLU A 15 -4.19 20.40 0.73
C GLU A 15 -4.61 19.55 -0.48
N LEU A 16 -5.77 18.91 -0.37
CA LEU A 16 -6.29 18.02 -1.41
C LEU A 16 -6.80 18.84 -2.59
N ARG A 17 -6.23 18.60 -3.77
CA ARG A 17 -6.58 19.30 -5.02
C ARG A 17 -7.43 18.45 -5.95
N TYR A 18 -7.30 17.13 -5.85
CA TYR A 18 -7.93 16.18 -6.76
C TYR A 18 -8.78 15.18 -5.99
N ALA A 19 -9.91 14.82 -6.58
CA ALA A 19 -10.69 13.65 -6.19
C ALA A 19 -10.66 12.65 -7.35
N VAL A 20 -10.19 11.43 -7.12
CA VAL A 20 -10.19 10.35 -8.11
C VAL A 20 -10.97 9.16 -7.56
N VAL A 21 -11.85 8.61 -8.38
CA VAL A 21 -12.78 7.56 -7.98
C VAL A 21 -12.57 6.31 -8.83
N ALA A 22 -12.14 5.21 -8.24
CA ALA A 22 -12.25 3.91 -8.89
C ALA A 22 -13.67 3.39 -8.68
N ALA A 23 -14.49 3.49 -9.71
CA ALA A 23 -15.90 3.15 -9.66
C ALA A 23 -16.18 1.77 -10.25
N ARG A 24 -17.10 1.01 -9.63
CA ARG A 24 -17.52 -0.31 -10.09
C ARG A 24 -19.04 -0.38 -10.16
N CYS A 25 -19.56 -1.02 -11.22
CA CYS A 25 -20.99 -1.27 -11.41
C CYS A 25 -21.18 -2.72 -11.87
N GLY A 26 -21.97 -3.50 -11.15
CA GLY A 26 -22.21 -4.91 -11.46
C GLY A 26 -20.93 -5.76 -11.54
N GLY A 27 -19.92 -5.45 -10.73
CA GLY A 27 -18.62 -6.14 -10.71
C GLY A 27 -17.62 -5.66 -11.76
N GLN A 28 -17.99 -4.79 -12.70
CA GLN A 28 -17.13 -4.23 -13.74
C GLN A 28 -16.71 -2.80 -13.42
N TRP A 29 -15.49 -2.44 -13.80
CA TRP A 29 -14.92 -1.11 -13.57
C TRP A 29 -15.43 -0.10 -14.58
N VAL A 30 -15.84 1.06 -14.11
CA VAL A 30 -16.36 2.15 -14.94
C VAL A 30 -15.25 3.15 -15.20
N LEU A 31 -14.87 3.31 -16.47
CA LEU A 31 -13.91 4.33 -16.90
C LEU A 31 -14.60 5.31 -17.85
N SER A 32 -14.13 6.56 -17.82
CA SER A 32 -14.54 7.65 -18.70
C SER A 32 -13.50 7.90 -19.79
N ARG A 33 -13.92 8.46 -20.92
CA ARG A 33 -13.06 8.86 -22.01
C ARG A 33 -13.38 10.29 -22.43
N HIS A 34 -12.43 11.18 -22.17
CA HIS A 34 -12.54 12.58 -22.55
C HIS A 34 -12.61 12.77 -24.08
N ARG A 35 -13.45 13.69 -24.57
CA ARG A 35 -13.67 13.92 -26.01
C ARG A 35 -12.39 14.26 -26.77
N GLU A 36 -11.47 15.00 -26.15
CA GLU A 36 -10.24 15.46 -26.81
C GLU A 36 -9.08 14.48 -26.70
N ARG A 37 -9.03 13.63 -25.66
CA ARG A 37 -7.86 12.79 -25.36
C ARG A 37 -7.90 11.41 -25.99
N GLY A 38 -9.09 10.83 -26.20
CA GLY A 38 -9.25 9.50 -26.79
C GLY A 38 -8.76 8.32 -25.95
N THR A 39 -8.27 8.58 -24.74
CA THR A 39 -7.77 7.61 -23.77
C THR A 39 -8.72 7.47 -22.59
N TRP A 40 -8.61 6.33 -21.88
CA TRP A 40 -9.47 6.02 -20.75
C TRP A 40 -8.87 6.54 -19.43
N GLU A 41 -9.74 6.92 -18.52
CA GLU A 41 -9.34 7.40 -17.20
C GLU A 41 -10.32 6.96 -16.11
N LEU A 42 -9.81 6.86 -14.89
CA LEU A 42 -10.65 6.77 -13.69
C LEU A 42 -11.40 8.09 -13.53
N PRO A 43 -12.70 8.07 -13.26
CA PRO A 43 -13.46 9.30 -13.01
C PRO A 43 -12.81 10.17 -11.95
N GLY A 44 -12.73 11.48 -12.19
CA GLY A 44 -12.15 12.39 -11.22
C GLY A 44 -11.61 13.68 -11.80
N GLY A 45 -11.48 14.67 -10.93
CA GLY A 45 -11.02 16.00 -11.34
C GLY A 45 -10.59 16.88 -10.19
N HIS A 46 -10.53 18.16 -10.46
CA HIS A 46 -10.13 19.17 -9.51
C HIS A 46 -11.24 19.50 -8.51
N ARG A 47 -10.87 19.66 -7.25
CA ARG A 47 -11.73 20.28 -6.25
C ARG A 47 -11.92 21.76 -6.55
N GLU A 48 -13.16 22.22 -6.60
CA GLU A 48 -13.48 23.63 -6.77
C GLU A 48 -13.17 24.47 -5.52
N PRO A 49 -12.96 25.78 -5.65
CA PRO A 49 -12.74 26.67 -4.52
C PRO A 49 -13.88 26.64 -3.51
N GLY A 50 -13.59 26.25 -2.27
CA GLY A 50 -14.56 26.13 -1.19
C GLY A 50 -15.37 24.82 -1.18
N GLU A 51 -15.18 23.95 -2.15
CA GLU A 51 -15.82 22.63 -2.23
C GLU A 51 -15.19 21.66 -1.22
N ASP A 52 -16.00 20.83 -0.59
CA ASP A 52 -15.52 19.69 0.18
C ASP A 52 -15.01 18.59 -0.76
N ILE A 53 -13.95 17.87 -0.36
CA ILE A 53 -13.33 16.88 -1.25
C ILE A 53 -14.25 15.67 -1.55
N ASP A 54 -15.14 15.29 -0.61
CA ASP A 54 -16.15 14.25 -0.85
C ASP A 54 -17.25 14.74 -1.79
N ALA A 55 -17.58 16.05 -1.75
CA ALA A 55 -18.51 16.66 -2.69
C ALA A 55 -17.92 16.68 -4.11
N ALA A 56 -16.64 17.05 -4.26
CA ALA A 56 -15.93 16.97 -5.53
C ALA A 56 -15.94 15.56 -6.12
N ALA A 57 -15.64 14.52 -5.30
CA ALA A 57 -15.68 13.14 -5.74
C ALA A 57 -17.05 12.71 -6.25
N ARG A 58 -18.14 13.13 -5.58
CA ARG A 58 -19.52 12.82 -5.99
C ARG A 58 -19.91 13.54 -7.29
N ARG A 59 -19.54 14.81 -7.41
CA ARG A 59 -19.78 15.61 -8.61
C ARG A 59 -19.07 15.02 -9.81
N GLU A 60 -17.77 14.77 -9.70
CA GLU A 60 -16.96 14.20 -10.79
C GLU A 60 -17.47 12.82 -11.19
N LEU A 61 -17.81 11.96 -10.22
CA LEU A 61 -18.36 10.63 -10.52
C LEU A 61 -19.68 10.73 -11.31
N TYR A 62 -20.57 11.65 -10.94
CA TYR A 62 -21.81 11.86 -11.68
C TYR A 62 -21.56 12.45 -13.07
N GLU A 63 -20.76 13.52 -13.19
CA GLU A 63 -20.49 14.24 -14.44
C GLU A 63 -19.80 13.34 -15.46
N GLU A 64 -18.91 12.46 -15.02
CA GLU A 64 -18.12 11.61 -15.92
C GLU A 64 -18.71 10.24 -16.16
N THR A 65 -19.65 9.77 -15.32
CA THR A 65 -20.22 8.43 -15.47
C THR A 65 -21.74 8.38 -15.51
N GLY A 66 -22.44 9.42 -15.05
CA GLY A 66 -23.89 9.37 -14.85
C GLY A 66 -24.32 8.46 -13.69
N ALA A 67 -23.48 8.22 -12.70
CA ALA A 67 -23.82 7.45 -11.53
C ALA A 67 -24.88 8.19 -10.68
N GLU A 68 -26.07 7.63 -10.51
CA GLU A 68 -27.18 8.23 -9.78
C GLU A 68 -27.29 7.72 -8.34
N LEU A 69 -27.09 6.42 -8.14
CA LEU A 69 -27.10 5.79 -6.81
C LEU A 69 -25.81 5.00 -6.62
N PHE A 70 -25.07 5.34 -5.59
CA PHE A 70 -23.79 4.70 -5.28
C PHE A 70 -23.39 4.88 -3.82
N THR A 71 -22.56 3.98 -3.32
CA THR A 71 -21.80 4.16 -2.10
C THR A 71 -20.42 4.73 -2.45
N LEU A 72 -19.87 5.61 -1.60
CA LEU A 72 -18.56 6.22 -1.79
C LEU A 72 -17.72 6.04 -0.51
N SER A 73 -16.53 5.48 -0.65
CA SER A 73 -15.62 5.23 0.46
C SER A 73 -14.27 5.86 0.20
N ARG A 74 -13.68 6.56 1.20
CA ARG A 74 -12.32 7.05 1.14
C ARG A 74 -11.35 5.89 1.25
N VAL A 75 -10.43 5.76 0.30
CA VAL A 75 -9.39 4.72 0.29
C VAL A 75 -8.10 5.23 0.93
N CYS A 76 -7.55 6.33 0.42
CA CYS A 76 -6.33 6.94 0.95
C CYS A 76 -6.10 8.33 0.36
N VAL A 77 -5.28 9.14 1.03
CA VAL A 77 -4.64 10.31 0.41
C VAL A 77 -3.49 9.81 -0.46
N TYR A 78 -3.29 10.41 -1.63
CA TYR A 78 -2.11 10.15 -2.48
C TYR A 78 -1.44 11.46 -2.87
N SER A 79 -0.16 11.39 -3.22
CA SER A 79 0.55 12.51 -3.85
C SER A 79 1.15 12.08 -5.18
N VAL A 80 1.26 13.05 -6.08
CA VAL A 80 2.00 12.91 -7.34
C VAL A 80 3.07 13.97 -7.36
N THR A 81 4.32 13.56 -7.43
CA THR A 81 5.47 14.46 -7.60
C THR A 81 5.99 14.34 -9.03
N ALA A 82 5.98 15.46 -9.75
CA ALA A 82 6.53 15.59 -11.09
C ALA A 82 7.23 16.96 -11.21
N ASP A 83 8.41 16.97 -11.81
CA ASP A 83 9.21 18.19 -12.04
C ASP A 83 9.43 19.04 -10.77
N GLY A 84 9.59 18.36 -9.62
CA GLY A 84 9.85 19.02 -8.32
C GLY A 84 8.61 19.64 -7.65
N ARG A 85 7.42 19.48 -8.23
CA ARG A 85 6.15 19.89 -7.65
C ARG A 85 5.37 18.68 -7.16
N THR A 86 4.81 18.79 -5.96
CA THR A 86 3.96 17.75 -5.37
C THR A 86 2.54 18.27 -5.20
N ASP A 87 1.59 17.55 -5.78
CA ASP A 87 0.16 17.80 -5.61
C ASP A 87 -0.49 16.59 -4.91
N TYR A 88 -1.51 16.86 -4.07
CA TYR A 88 -2.20 15.84 -3.29
C TYR A 88 -3.64 15.65 -3.77
N GLY A 89 -4.11 14.41 -3.70
CA GLY A 89 -5.48 14.04 -3.99
C GLY A 89 -6.02 13.02 -3.00
N MET A 90 -7.35 12.86 -3.00
CA MET A 90 -8.05 11.79 -2.30
C MET A 90 -8.48 10.73 -3.31
N LEU A 91 -8.12 9.49 -3.03
CA LEU A 91 -8.56 8.32 -3.79
C LEU A 91 -9.78 7.71 -3.12
N TYR A 92 -10.81 7.44 -3.93
CA TYR A 92 -12.06 6.84 -3.51
C TYR A 92 -12.31 5.51 -4.21
N PHE A 93 -13.13 4.69 -3.58
CA PHE A 93 -13.85 3.59 -4.21
C PHE A 93 -15.35 3.90 -4.21
N ALA A 94 -16.01 3.66 -5.35
CA ALA A 94 -17.46 3.73 -5.45
C ALA A 94 -18.03 2.41 -5.96
N GLU A 95 -19.06 1.88 -5.28
CA GLU A 95 -19.93 0.85 -5.83
C GLU A 95 -21.20 1.52 -6.34
N ILE A 96 -21.49 1.38 -7.63
CA ILE A 96 -22.62 2.01 -8.32
C ILE A 96 -23.75 0.99 -8.41
N ASP A 97 -24.89 1.34 -7.80
CA ASP A 97 -26.13 0.56 -7.87
C ASP A 97 -26.98 0.95 -9.07
N ILE A 98 -27.02 2.27 -9.41
CA ILE A 98 -27.77 2.78 -10.57
C ILE A 98 -26.87 3.67 -11.41
N LEU A 99 -26.66 3.23 -12.65
CA LEU A 99 -25.93 3.95 -13.68
C LEU A 99 -26.93 4.54 -14.68
N GLY A 100 -27.18 5.86 -14.57
CA GLY A 100 -28.12 6.60 -15.42
C GLY A 100 -27.55 6.97 -16.80
N GLU A 101 -28.14 7.95 -17.46
CA GLU A 101 -27.58 8.49 -18.70
C GLU A 101 -26.29 9.27 -18.44
N LEU A 102 -25.37 9.25 -19.41
CA LEU A 102 -24.15 10.07 -19.32
C LEU A 102 -24.53 11.55 -19.55
N PRO A 103 -24.25 12.44 -18.59
CA PRO A 103 -24.54 13.88 -18.74
C PRO A 103 -23.80 14.49 -19.92
N GLU A 104 -24.36 15.56 -20.50
CA GLU A 104 -23.62 16.38 -21.45
C GLU A 104 -22.46 17.08 -20.76
N SER A 105 -21.24 16.61 -21.00
CA SER A 105 -20.00 17.08 -20.40
C SER A 105 -18.83 16.98 -21.38
N GLU A 106 -17.63 17.16 -20.91
CA GLU A 106 -16.39 16.92 -21.65
C GLU A 106 -16.14 15.44 -21.95
N ILE A 107 -16.90 14.53 -21.35
CA ILE A 107 -16.79 13.09 -21.56
C ILE A 107 -17.52 12.67 -22.84
N ALA A 108 -16.82 11.95 -23.71
CA ALA A 108 -17.38 11.39 -24.93
C ALA A 108 -18.10 10.06 -24.70
N GLU A 109 -17.57 9.28 -23.77
CA GLU A 109 -17.99 7.90 -23.58
C GLU A 109 -17.60 7.41 -22.18
N ARG A 110 -18.43 6.57 -21.59
CA ARG A 110 -18.07 5.69 -20.48
C ARG A 110 -18.14 4.24 -20.93
N GLN A 111 -17.32 3.39 -20.37
CA GLN A 111 -17.34 1.96 -20.66
C GLN A 111 -17.05 1.15 -19.38
N LEU A 112 -17.64 -0.06 -19.34
CA LEU A 112 -17.40 -1.03 -18.29
C LEU A 112 -16.30 -2.00 -18.72
N PHE A 113 -15.36 -2.26 -17.81
CA PHE A 113 -14.21 -3.11 -18.04
C PHE A 113 -14.13 -4.19 -16.95
N GLU A 114 -13.80 -5.41 -17.30
CA GLU A 114 -13.51 -6.48 -16.34
C GLU A 114 -12.17 -6.22 -15.64
N LEU A 115 -11.18 -5.70 -16.36
CA LEU A 115 -9.85 -5.34 -15.89
C LEU A 115 -9.51 -3.92 -16.38
N LEU A 116 -8.57 -3.26 -15.68
CA LEU A 116 -8.04 -1.99 -16.16
C LEU A 116 -7.42 -2.18 -17.56
N PRO A 117 -7.68 -1.27 -18.53
CA PRO A 117 -7.01 -1.32 -19.83
C PRO A 117 -5.50 -1.25 -19.73
N GLU A 118 -4.78 -1.72 -20.74
CA GLU A 118 -3.34 -1.59 -20.87
C GLU A 118 -2.91 -0.11 -20.72
N ALA A 119 -1.71 0.11 -20.15
CA ALA A 119 -1.23 1.44 -19.78
C ALA A 119 -1.24 2.45 -20.93
N GLU A 120 -0.97 2.00 -22.15
CA GLU A 120 -0.97 2.83 -23.38
C GLU A 120 -2.34 3.37 -23.73
N ARG A 121 -3.39 2.76 -23.23
CA ARG A 121 -4.79 3.20 -23.43
C ARG A 121 -5.29 4.14 -22.34
N LEU A 122 -4.47 4.38 -21.31
CA LEU A 122 -4.80 5.24 -20.17
C LEU A 122 -4.31 6.67 -20.39
N THR A 123 -5.06 7.65 -19.91
CA THR A 123 -4.68 9.07 -19.96
C THR A 123 -3.45 9.36 -19.10
N TYR A 124 -3.32 8.68 -17.95
CA TYR A 124 -2.22 8.84 -17.02
C TYR A 124 -1.55 7.48 -16.74
N PRO A 125 -0.78 6.92 -17.70
CA PRO A 125 -0.27 5.55 -17.62
C PRO A 125 0.70 5.30 -16.47
N ALA A 126 1.37 6.34 -15.97
CA ALA A 126 2.28 6.24 -14.83
C ALA A 126 1.59 6.39 -13.45
N ILE A 127 0.31 6.78 -13.42
CA ILE A 127 -0.42 7.09 -12.18
C ILE A 127 -1.60 6.14 -11.99
N GLN A 128 -2.49 6.02 -12.96
CA GLN A 128 -3.76 5.30 -12.82
C GLN A 128 -3.61 3.82 -12.45
N PRO A 129 -2.66 3.05 -12.99
CA PRO A 129 -2.45 1.66 -12.55
C PRO A 129 -2.10 1.55 -11.06
N LEU A 130 -1.32 2.50 -10.53
CA LEU A 130 -0.95 2.53 -9.10
C LEU A 130 -2.16 2.86 -8.21
N LEU A 131 -2.97 3.86 -8.61
CA LEU A 131 -4.20 4.20 -7.90
C LEU A 131 -5.19 3.02 -7.91
N PHE A 132 -5.34 2.36 -9.05
CA PHE A 132 -6.23 1.20 -9.21
C PHE A 132 -5.79 0.02 -8.35
N ALA A 133 -4.50 -0.34 -8.38
CA ALA A 133 -3.93 -1.38 -7.55
C ALA A 133 -4.14 -1.08 -6.05
N ARG A 134 -4.02 0.20 -5.65
CA ARG A 134 -4.29 0.64 -4.28
C ARG A 134 -5.74 0.40 -3.86
N VAL A 135 -6.71 0.66 -4.74
CA VAL A 135 -8.14 0.37 -4.49
C VAL A 135 -8.39 -1.13 -4.38
N GLN A 136 -7.79 -1.94 -5.27
CA GLN A 136 -7.92 -3.41 -5.19
C GLN A 136 -7.39 -3.95 -3.86
N SER A 137 -6.23 -3.48 -3.42
CA SER A 137 -5.67 -3.81 -2.11
C SER A 137 -6.61 -3.42 -0.96
N TRP A 138 -7.22 -2.23 -1.03
CA TRP A 138 -8.19 -1.77 -0.05
C TRP A 138 -9.45 -2.65 -0.01
N LEU A 139 -10.01 -3.00 -1.17
CA LEU A 139 -11.18 -3.89 -1.28
C LEU A 139 -10.90 -5.28 -0.69
N ASN A 140 -9.73 -5.85 -0.96
CA ASN A 140 -9.33 -7.14 -0.42
C ASN A 140 -9.34 -7.14 1.12
N ARG A 141 -8.87 -6.05 1.74
CA ARG A 141 -8.91 -5.88 3.20
C ARG A 141 -10.33 -5.76 3.77
N GLN A 142 -11.24 -5.08 3.04
CA GLN A 142 -12.64 -4.90 3.49
C GLN A 142 -13.44 -6.22 3.46
N CYS A 143 -13.14 -7.10 2.51
CA CYS A 143 -13.88 -8.36 2.35
C CYS A 143 -13.48 -9.44 3.35
N GLY A 144 -12.52 -9.21 4.25
CA GLY A 144 -12.00 -10.23 5.18
C GLY A 144 -11.50 -11.49 4.45
N GLY A 145 -11.22 -11.33 3.16
CA GLY A 145 -10.86 -12.39 2.24
C GLY A 145 -9.36 -12.68 2.24
N ASP A 146 -8.99 -13.74 1.57
CA ASP A 146 -7.62 -14.19 1.37
C ASP A 146 -6.71 -13.03 0.95
N GLU A 147 -5.59 -12.86 1.65
CA GLU A 147 -4.57 -11.88 1.26
C GLU A 147 -4.11 -12.16 -0.17
N LEU A 148 -4.27 -11.17 -1.05
CA LEU A 148 -3.77 -11.23 -2.41
C LEU A 148 -2.46 -10.45 -2.52
N TRP A 149 -1.50 -11.06 -3.23
CA TRP A 149 -0.19 -10.51 -3.48
C TRP A 149 0.01 -10.27 -4.97
N ASP A 150 0.74 -9.22 -5.33
CA ASP A 150 1.22 -9.05 -6.69
C ASP A 150 2.29 -10.08 -6.99
N VAL A 151 2.23 -10.66 -8.20
CA VAL A 151 3.25 -11.58 -8.71
C VAL A 151 4.26 -10.80 -9.53
N TYR A 152 5.52 -11.03 -9.22
CA TYR A 152 6.68 -10.47 -9.91
C TYR A 152 7.42 -11.57 -10.68
N ASP A 153 8.07 -11.21 -11.77
CA ASP A 153 9.04 -12.04 -12.46
C ASP A 153 10.44 -12.03 -11.78
N ALA A 154 11.40 -12.70 -12.38
CA ALA A 154 12.77 -12.79 -11.86
C ALA A 154 13.54 -11.46 -11.85
N ASP A 155 13.12 -10.49 -12.67
CA ASP A 155 13.70 -9.14 -12.78
C ASP A 155 12.95 -8.12 -11.93
N ARG A 156 12.03 -8.62 -11.08
CA ARG A 156 11.18 -7.83 -10.18
C ARG A 156 10.20 -6.91 -10.92
N CYS A 157 9.81 -7.28 -12.14
CA CYS A 157 8.75 -6.60 -12.87
C CYS A 157 7.38 -7.21 -12.49
N PRO A 158 6.35 -6.37 -12.21
CA PRO A 158 5.00 -6.87 -11.97
C PRO A 158 4.47 -7.59 -13.20
N THR A 159 3.94 -8.80 -13.01
CA THR A 159 3.37 -9.62 -14.11
C THR A 159 1.90 -9.28 -14.40
N GLY A 160 1.26 -8.47 -13.56
CA GLY A 160 -0.18 -8.22 -13.58
C GLY A 160 -1.03 -9.38 -13.02
N ARG A 161 -0.42 -10.47 -12.60
CA ARG A 161 -1.11 -11.60 -11.96
C ARG A 161 -1.18 -11.40 -10.45
N LEU A 162 -2.23 -11.96 -9.85
CA LEU A 162 -2.44 -11.99 -8.40
C LEU A 162 -2.28 -13.41 -7.87
N HIS A 163 -1.75 -13.53 -6.66
CA HIS A 163 -1.54 -14.77 -5.95
C HIS A 163 -2.24 -14.76 -4.59
N ARG A 164 -2.88 -15.85 -4.21
CA ARG A 164 -3.50 -16.02 -2.89
C ARG A 164 -2.49 -16.60 -1.90
N ARG A 165 -2.44 -16.06 -0.68
CA ARG A 165 -1.51 -16.45 0.38
C ARG A 165 -1.43 -17.97 0.63
N ALA A 166 -2.53 -18.69 0.52
CA ALA A 166 -2.59 -20.14 0.81
C ALA A 166 -2.17 -21.02 -0.36
N GLU A 167 -1.93 -20.48 -1.55
CA GLU A 167 -1.57 -21.24 -2.74
C GLU A 167 -0.05 -21.34 -2.88
N PRO A 168 0.50 -22.39 -3.53
CA PRO A 168 1.93 -22.47 -3.83
C PRO A 168 2.30 -21.46 -4.93
N MET A 169 3.40 -20.71 -4.74
CA MET A 169 3.97 -19.84 -5.76
C MET A 169 4.46 -20.65 -6.96
N GLY A 170 4.19 -20.19 -8.18
CA GLY A 170 4.66 -20.82 -9.41
C GLY A 170 6.18 -20.77 -9.58
N GLU A 171 6.73 -21.64 -10.41
CA GLU A 171 8.17 -21.63 -10.73
C GLU A 171 8.50 -20.32 -11.49
N GLY A 172 9.55 -19.62 -11.05
CA GLY A 172 9.94 -18.33 -11.62
C GLY A 172 9.04 -17.15 -11.23
N GLU A 173 8.09 -17.36 -10.33
CA GLU A 173 7.23 -16.34 -9.78
C GLU A 173 7.67 -15.94 -8.38
N PHE A 174 7.48 -14.66 -8.06
CA PHE A 174 7.91 -14.09 -6.79
C PHE A 174 6.82 -13.15 -6.24
N HIS A 175 6.69 -13.09 -4.92
CA HIS A 175 5.96 -12.03 -4.23
C HIS A 175 6.93 -11.16 -3.42
N LEU A 176 6.46 -10.07 -2.84
CA LEU A 176 7.28 -9.16 -2.04
C LEU A 176 7.01 -9.35 -0.55
N VAL A 177 8.08 -9.51 0.22
CA VAL A 177 8.07 -9.54 1.70
C VAL A 177 8.91 -8.39 2.22
N VAL A 178 8.46 -7.76 3.28
CA VAL A 178 9.15 -6.64 3.91
C VAL A 178 9.44 -6.93 5.37
N TYR A 179 10.58 -6.42 5.83
CA TYR A 179 10.99 -6.40 7.24
C TYR A 179 11.26 -4.95 7.62
N ALA A 180 10.61 -4.46 8.67
CA ALA A 180 10.73 -3.10 9.15
C ALA A 180 11.38 -3.06 10.52
N TRP A 181 12.54 -2.43 10.60
CA TRP A 181 13.26 -2.16 11.83
C TRP A 181 13.04 -0.72 12.24
N ILE A 182 12.76 -0.47 13.51
CA ILE A 182 12.57 0.86 14.05
C ILE A 182 13.64 1.07 15.11
N ARG A 183 14.50 2.09 14.91
CA ARG A 183 15.62 2.41 15.81
C ARG A 183 15.40 3.78 16.44
N GLY A 184 15.48 3.83 17.77
CA GLY A 184 15.49 5.07 18.53
C GLY A 184 16.86 5.78 18.48
N GLY A 185 16.89 7.07 18.81
CA GLY A 185 18.10 7.87 18.93
C GLY A 185 19.09 7.36 19.99
N ASP A 186 18.62 6.54 20.92
CA ASP A 186 19.44 5.85 21.93
C ASP A 186 20.08 4.54 21.43
N GLY A 187 19.88 4.20 20.15
CA GLY A 187 20.43 3.02 19.49
C GLY A 187 19.70 1.72 19.79
N ARG A 188 18.53 1.76 20.44
CA ARG A 188 17.70 0.57 20.68
C ARG A 188 16.70 0.37 19.54
N TYR A 189 16.43 -0.89 19.23
CA TYR A 189 15.47 -1.34 18.23
C TYR A 189 14.18 -1.81 18.88
N LEU A 190 13.04 -1.49 18.28
CA LEU A 190 11.77 -2.08 18.65
C LEU A 190 11.70 -3.53 18.15
N LEU A 191 11.43 -4.44 19.07
CA LEU A 191 11.07 -5.83 18.78
C LEU A 191 9.65 -6.09 19.24
N THR A 192 8.91 -6.85 18.46
CA THR A 192 7.60 -7.39 18.79
C THR A 192 7.70 -8.86 19.16
N LYS A 193 6.77 -9.36 19.96
CA LYS A 193 6.71 -10.77 20.35
C LYS A 193 5.56 -11.46 19.66
N ARG A 194 5.86 -12.51 18.93
CA ARG A 194 4.86 -13.30 18.18
C ARG A 194 3.85 -13.95 19.12
N SER A 195 2.59 -13.90 18.70
CA SER A 195 1.49 -14.56 19.41
C SER A 195 1.73 -16.10 19.50
N PRO A 196 1.24 -16.75 20.56
CA PRO A 196 1.33 -18.22 20.69
C PRO A 196 0.72 -19.03 19.54
N ASN A 197 -0.19 -18.42 18.78
CA ASN A 197 -0.91 -19.08 17.67
C ASN A 197 -0.23 -18.92 16.30
N LYS A 198 0.89 -18.19 16.23
CA LYS A 198 1.66 -17.99 14.99
C LYS A 198 2.78 -19.01 14.85
N GLY A 199 3.32 -19.15 13.63
CA GLY A 199 4.62 -19.80 13.43
C GLY A 199 5.70 -19.13 14.28
N TYR A 200 6.66 -19.86 14.80
CA TYR A 200 7.67 -19.39 15.77
C TYR A 200 7.04 -18.73 17.01
N PRO A 201 6.18 -19.42 17.76
CA PRO A 201 5.38 -18.85 18.83
C PRO A 201 6.26 -18.28 19.95
N ASN A 202 5.87 -17.15 20.51
CA ASN A 202 6.55 -16.46 21.60
C ASN A 202 8.00 -16.01 21.33
N MET A 203 8.48 -16.09 20.08
CA MET A 203 9.78 -15.53 19.68
C MET A 203 9.67 -14.04 19.43
N TRP A 204 10.80 -13.37 19.59
CA TRP A 204 10.96 -11.95 19.25
C TRP A 204 11.24 -11.79 17.75
N GLU A 205 10.79 -10.69 17.16
CA GLU A 205 11.01 -10.37 15.76
C GLU A 205 11.01 -8.86 15.52
N CYS A 206 11.53 -8.40 14.39
CA CYS A 206 11.14 -7.11 13.83
C CYS A 206 9.77 -7.25 13.18
N THR A 207 9.05 -6.16 13.04
CA THR A 207 7.79 -6.13 12.30
C THR A 207 8.00 -6.51 10.83
N GLY A 208 7.09 -7.25 10.24
CA GLY A 208 7.18 -7.57 8.81
C GLY A 208 6.09 -8.50 8.32
N GLY A 209 5.91 -8.49 7.00
CA GLY A 209 4.91 -9.32 6.33
C GLY A 209 5.00 -9.23 4.82
N SER A 210 4.00 -9.81 4.16
CA SER A 210 3.90 -9.78 2.70
C SER A 210 3.26 -8.48 2.22
N ALA A 211 3.81 -7.89 1.16
CA ALA A 211 3.16 -6.80 0.46
C ALA A 211 1.83 -7.28 -0.13
N LEU A 212 0.77 -6.55 0.12
CA LEU A 212 -0.53 -6.79 -0.50
C LEU A 212 -0.55 -6.21 -1.90
N THR A 213 -1.50 -6.65 -2.71
CA THR A 213 -1.74 -6.11 -4.06
C THR A 213 -1.77 -4.58 -4.04
N GLY A 214 -0.93 -3.97 -4.88
CA GLY A 214 -0.78 -2.51 -5.00
C GLY A 214 0.06 -1.84 -3.92
N ASP A 215 0.61 -2.58 -2.97
CA ASP A 215 1.61 -2.03 -2.07
C ASP A 215 2.99 -2.06 -2.77
N ASP A 216 3.69 -0.94 -2.80
CA ASP A 216 5.14 -0.98 -2.98
C ASP A 216 5.84 -1.39 -1.68
N SER A 217 7.15 -1.58 -1.75
CA SER A 217 7.95 -2.04 -0.61
C SER A 217 7.87 -1.11 0.62
N LEU A 218 7.87 0.20 0.41
CA LEU A 218 7.77 1.19 1.49
C LEU A 218 6.36 1.20 2.09
N THR A 219 5.35 1.20 1.23
CA THR A 219 3.94 1.16 1.65
C THR A 219 3.64 -0.09 2.48
N ALA A 220 4.13 -1.25 2.03
CA ALA A 220 3.98 -2.50 2.77
C ALA A 220 4.64 -2.42 4.16
N ALA A 221 5.87 -1.90 4.25
CA ALA A 221 6.59 -1.77 5.53
C ALA A 221 5.86 -0.84 6.50
N LEU A 222 5.35 0.30 6.02
CA LEU A 222 4.58 1.26 6.83
C LEU A 222 3.25 0.69 7.30
N ARG A 223 2.57 -0.09 6.43
CA ARG A 223 1.31 -0.76 6.75
C ARG A 223 1.52 -1.81 7.85
N GLU A 224 2.50 -2.72 7.69
CA GLU A 224 2.79 -3.77 8.67
C GLU A 224 3.11 -3.17 10.04
N VAL A 225 3.98 -2.13 10.11
CA VAL A 225 4.28 -1.45 11.37
C VAL A 225 3.01 -0.88 12.00
N ARG A 226 2.16 -0.23 11.22
CA ARG A 226 0.91 0.33 11.73
C ARG A 226 -0.07 -0.74 12.22
N GLU A 227 -0.20 -1.85 11.49
CA GLU A 227 -1.11 -2.95 11.84
C GLU A 227 -0.65 -3.68 13.10
N GLU A 228 0.64 -4.05 13.19
CA GLU A 228 1.16 -4.83 14.32
C GLU A 228 1.41 -4.01 15.59
N THR A 229 1.72 -2.71 15.47
CA THR A 229 2.17 -1.87 16.61
C THR A 229 1.35 -0.60 16.84
N GLY A 230 0.48 -0.22 15.92
CA GLY A 230 -0.25 1.04 15.97
C GLY A 230 0.57 2.28 15.59
N LEU A 231 1.90 2.13 15.39
CA LEU A 231 2.78 3.27 15.11
C LEU A 231 2.56 3.81 13.71
N ARG A 232 2.56 5.13 13.58
CA ARG A 232 2.63 5.83 12.30
C ARG A 232 4.05 6.35 12.10
N LEU A 233 4.72 5.83 11.08
CA LEU A 233 6.08 6.24 10.73
C LEU A 233 6.06 7.29 9.63
N ASP A 234 7.06 8.19 9.66
CA ASP A 234 7.31 9.13 8.58
C ASP A 234 8.04 8.41 7.43
N PRO A 235 7.44 8.31 6.22
CA PRO A 235 8.09 7.68 5.07
C PRO A 235 9.47 8.28 4.73
N MET A 236 9.65 9.58 4.99
CA MET A 236 10.90 10.30 4.71
C MET A 236 12.03 9.94 5.66
N ARG A 237 11.72 9.30 6.78
CA ARG A 237 12.69 8.79 7.76
C ARG A 237 13.01 7.31 7.59
N GLY A 238 12.47 6.70 6.52
CA GLY A 238 12.72 5.32 6.16
C GLY A 238 13.80 5.21 5.09
N ARG A 239 14.72 4.26 5.25
CA ARG A 239 15.64 3.85 4.20
C ARG A 239 15.63 2.33 4.02
N ARG A 240 15.66 1.87 2.78
CA ARG A 240 15.84 0.44 2.49
C ARG A 240 17.31 0.10 2.67
N VAL A 241 17.62 -0.79 3.61
CA VAL A 241 18.99 -1.16 3.98
C VAL A 241 19.47 -2.39 3.25
N ALA A 242 18.57 -3.29 2.85
CA ALA A 242 18.91 -4.51 2.12
C ALA A 242 17.76 -4.97 1.23
N SER A 243 18.09 -5.73 0.18
CA SER A 243 17.12 -6.36 -0.71
C SER A 243 17.70 -7.68 -1.23
N HIS A 244 16.99 -8.79 -1.07
CA HIS A 244 17.38 -10.11 -1.56
C HIS A 244 16.31 -10.73 -2.45
N LYS A 245 16.74 -11.54 -3.41
CA LYS A 245 15.88 -12.46 -4.14
C LYS A 245 16.13 -13.85 -3.65
N VAL A 246 15.12 -14.53 -3.16
CA VAL A 246 15.15 -15.93 -2.75
C VAL A 246 14.07 -16.70 -3.50
N THR A 247 13.99 -18.01 -3.31
CA THR A 247 12.97 -18.83 -3.96
C THR A 247 11.57 -18.32 -3.61
N GLY A 248 10.81 -17.94 -4.64
CA GLY A 248 9.41 -17.53 -4.54
C GLY A 248 9.17 -16.13 -3.96
N ARG A 249 10.21 -15.37 -3.57
CA ARG A 249 9.97 -14.02 -3.05
C ARG A 249 11.18 -13.09 -3.17
N PHE A 250 10.89 -11.80 -3.21
CA PHE A 250 11.82 -10.72 -2.91
C PHE A 250 11.66 -10.34 -1.43
N GLU A 251 12.76 -10.07 -0.76
CA GLU A 251 12.81 -9.64 0.63
C GLU A 251 13.46 -8.28 0.72
N ASP A 252 12.74 -7.27 1.22
CA ASP A 252 13.26 -5.93 1.46
C ASP A 252 13.32 -5.64 2.95
N VAL A 253 14.43 -5.06 3.40
CA VAL A 253 14.60 -4.62 4.78
C VAL A 253 14.63 -3.11 4.83
N TRP A 254 13.76 -2.54 5.65
CA TRP A 254 13.65 -1.12 5.92
C TRP A 254 14.11 -0.79 7.33
N LEU A 255 14.82 0.32 7.48
CA LEU A 255 15.13 0.95 8.75
C LEU A 255 14.42 2.30 8.82
N PHE A 256 13.70 2.52 9.91
CA PHE A 256 13.08 3.79 10.25
C PHE A 256 13.70 4.33 11.54
N GLU A 257 14.00 5.63 11.56
CA GLU A 257 14.50 6.28 12.75
C GLU A 257 13.37 7.00 13.48
N ARG A 258 13.00 6.47 14.67
CA ARG A 258 11.97 7.01 15.53
C ARG A 258 12.17 6.54 16.97
N ASP A 259 12.11 7.48 17.91
CA ASP A 259 11.99 7.14 19.32
C ASP A 259 10.61 6.55 19.59
N VAL A 260 10.58 5.44 20.31
CA VAL A 260 9.36 4.70 20.63
C VAL A 260 9.22 4.57 22.14
N ALA A 261 8.06 4.96 22.66
CA ALA A 261 7.63 4.64 24.02
C ALA A 261 6.75 3.37 23.98
N LEU A 262 7.05 2.38 24.81
CA LEU A 262 6.30 1.10 24.78
C LEU A 262 4.82 1.26 25.14
N ASP A 263 4.44 2.30 25.86
CA ASP A 263 3.07 2.62 26.27
C ASP A 263 2.27 3.32 25.16
N GLU A 264 2.90 3.79 24.07
CA GLU A 264 2.20 4.31 22.88
C GLU A 264 1.75 3.20 21.93
N LEU A 265 2.22 1.96 22.12
CA LEU A 265 1.96 0.87 21.22
C LEU A 265 0.55 0.32 21.39
N THR A 266 -0.09 0.04 20.25
CA THR A 266 -1.33 -0.75 20.18
C THR A 266 -1.03 -2.03 19.41
N LEU A 267 -0.79 -3.12 20.17
CA LEU A 267 -0.41 -4.39 19.57
C LEU A 267 -1.64 -5.08 18.95
N GLN A 268 -1.45 -5.64 17.75
CA GLN A 268 -2.51 -6.35 17.03
C GLN A 268 -2.83 -7.67 17.74
N GLU A 269 -4.09 -7.81 18.17
CA GLU A 269 -4.58 -9.02 18.81
C GLU A 269 -4.45 -10.24 17.86
N GLY A 270 -3.97 -11.36 18.40
CA GLY A 270 -3.74 -12.60 17.63
C GLY A 270 -2.41 -12.63 16.85
N GLU A 271 -1.79 -11.49 16.56
CA GLU A 271 -0.52 -11.38 15.85
C GLU A 271 0.64 -11.16 16.81
N THR A 272 0.51 -10.20 17.71
CA THR A 272 1.58 -9.70 18.59
C THR A 272 1.12 -9.72 20.05
N CYS A 273 1.93 -10.30 20.95
CA CYS A 273 1.59 -10.43 22.38
C CYS A 273 2.55 -9.69 23.32
N GLY A 274 3.50 -8.91 22.80
CA GLY A 274 4.42 -8.11 23.60
C GLY A 274 5.34 -7.28 22.72
N ALA A 275 6.01 -6.31 23.36
CA ALA A 275 7.01 -5.47 22.73
C ALA A 275 8.16 -5.16 23.68
N MET A 276 9.36 -4.93 23.16
CA MET A 276 10.50 -4.44 23.92
C MET A 276 11.44 -3.61 23.06
N LEU A 277 12.28 -2.80 23.72
CA LEU A 277 13.40 -2.12 23.09
C LEU A 277 14.70 -2.84 23.45
N ALA A 278 15.50 -3.21 22.46
CA ALA A 278 16.73 -3.97 22.64
C ALA A 278 17.88 -3.36 21.82
N ARG A 279 19.10 -3.44 22.36
CA ARG A 279 20.33 -3.11 21.63
C ARG A 279 20.75 -4.23 20.69
N ALA A 280 21.63 -3.92 19.76
CA ALA A 280 22.09 -4.91 18.78
C ALA A 280 22.73 -6.15 19.43
N ASP A 281 23.50 -6.01 20.49
CA ASP A 281 24.10 -7.12 21.22
C ASP A 281 23.07 -8.00 21.94
N GLU A 282 22.02 -7.40 22.52
CA GLU A 282 20.91 -8.10 23.14
C GLU A 282 20.09 -8.89 22.09
N ILE A 283 19.90 -8.31 20.89
CA ILE A 283 19.22 -8.97 19.76
C ILE A 283 20.02 -10.19 19.30
N LEU A 284 21.34 -10.08 19.19
CA LEU A 284 22.22 -11.20 18.84
C LEU A 284 22.21 -12.28 19.93
N GLU A 285 22.09 -11.93 21.20
CA GLU A 285 21.93 -12.90 22.28
C GLU A 285 20.60 -13.65 22.17
N LEU A 286 19.48 -12.95 21.96
CA LEU A 286 18.19 -13.56 21.70
C LEU A 286 18.25 -14.56 20.54
N ARG A 287 19.00 -14.23 19.48
CA ARG A 287 19.21 -15.13 18.33
C ARG A 287 19.98 -16.38 18.73
N ARG A 288 21.07 -16.26 19.53
CA ARG A 288 21.86 -17.38 20.03
C ARG A 288 21.06 -18.30 20.96
N GLU A 289 20.18 -17.72 21.77
CA GLU A 289 19.27 -18.44 22.66
C GLU A 289 18.08 -19.12 21.93
N GLY A 290 17.93 -18.92 20.62
CA GLY A 290 16.78 -19.43 19.85
C GLY A 290 15.47 -18.73 20.18
N ARG A 291 15.51 -17.50 20.68
CA ARG A 291 14.35 -16.67 21.08
C ARG A 291 14.00 -15.58 20.07
N MET A 292 14.76 -15.47 18.97
CA MET A 292 14.52 -14.56 17.85
C MET A 292 14.07 -15.35 16.63
N ALA A 293 12.93 -14.99 16.07
CA ALA A 293 12.42 -15.56 14.81
C ALA A 293 13.37 -15.23 13.65
N PRO A 294 13.39 -16.04 12.58
CA PRO A 294 14.16 -15.72 11.39
C PRO A 294 13.72 -14.39 10.78
N THR A 295 14.67 -13.54 10.42
CA THR A 295 14.45 -12.26 9.75
C THR A 295 14.75 -12.41 8.26
N GLY A 296 13.97 -13.22 7.57
CA GLY A 296 14.22 -13.53 6.17
C GLY A 296 15.50 -14.36 5.96
N SER A 297 16.09 -14.16 4.80
CA SER A 297 17.34 -14.83 4.37
C SER A 297 18.61 -14.08 4.79
N PHE A 298 18.47 -12.99 5.56
CA PHE A 298 19.60 -12.16 5.96
C PHE A 298 20.32 -12.72 7.19
N GLU A 299 21.65 -12.61 7.18
CA GLU A 299 22.45 -12.87 8.36
C GLU A 299 22.28 -11.68 9.34
N LEU A 300 21.73 -11.95 10.53
CA LEU A 300 21.30 -10.89 11.46
C LEU A 300 22.45 -9.97 11.90
N ALA A 301 23.65 -10.51 12.14
CA ALA A 301 24.79 -9.69 12.57
C ALA A 301 25.28 -8.75 11.46
N GLU A 302 25.19 -9.17 10.20
CA GLU A 302 25.51 -8.33 9.06
C GLU A 302 24.44 -7.25 8.87
N LEU A 303 23.17 -7.63 8.97
CA LEU A 303 22.05 -6.71 8.87
C LEU A 303 22.12 -5.60 9.95
N LEU A 304 22.37 -5.95 11.19
CA LEU A 304 22.53 -4.96 12.27
C LEU A 304 23.69 -3.99 11.99
N ARG A 305 24.83 -4.47 11.48
CA ARG A 305 25.95 -3.61 11.06
C ARG A 305 25.56 -2.63 9.93
N LEU A 306 24.79 -3.08 8.95
CA LEU A 306 24.27 -2.21 7.87
C LEU A 306 23.30 -1.14 8.38
N MET A 307 22.62 -1.39 9.48
CA MET A 307 21.70 -0.44 10.10
C MET A 307 22.41 0.58 11.04
N GLU A 308 23.60 0.27 11.51
CA GLU A 308 24.39 1.16 12.37
C GLU A 308 25.25 2.16 11.61
N GLY A 309 25.59 1.87 10.35
CA GLY A 309 26.34 2.75 9.44
C GLY A 309 25.49 3.66 8.62
#